data_7fbe61f864c78405caa0c9a4289319a3
#
_entry.id   7fbe61f864c78405caa0c9a4289319a3
#
_cell.length_a   1.000
_cell.length_b   1.000
_cell.length_c   1.000
_cell.angle_alpha   90.00
_cell.angle_beta   90.00
_cell.angle_gamma   90.00
#
_symmetry.space_group_name_H-M   'P 1'
#
loop_
_entity.id
_entity.type
_entity.pdbx_description
1 polymer ?
#
loop_
_entity_poly.entity_id
_entity_poly.type
_entity_poly.pdbx_seq_one_letter_code
_entity_poly.pdbx_strand_id
1 'polypeptide(L)'
;DEFEGEIGGDVKYAITPNLTADLTVNTDFAQVEVDEQQVNLTRFSLFFPEKRDFFLEGRGTFDFARGGSGEFGGFGASDTPNLFYSRRIGLNSGSVIPINAGGRLTGKLGPYAIGLMNLQTAGEASSSTSATNFTVVRLKRDVLRRSAVGVMATNRSVATSGTGTNVAYGADGTFLLTQALTAGTYWARTATTGVNGDDQSYQGRLDYSADRYGAQAEFLSVGSNFDPQV
;
A
#
# COMPACT_ATOMS: atom_id res chain seq x y z
N ASP A 1 39.24 -8.68 -8.45
CA ASP A 1 38.08 -8.78 -7.54
C ASP A 1 38.12 -7.57 -6.62
N GLU A 2 37.44 -6.48 -6.98
CA GLU A 2 37.21 -5.35 -6.08
C GLU A 2 36.13 -5.76 -5.09
N PHE A 3 36.49 -5.80 -3.81
CA PHE A 3 35.55 -5.94 -2.71
C PHE A 3 34.79 -4.60 -2.57
N GLU A 4 33.68 -4.42 -3.23
CA GLU A 4 32.73 -3.36 -2.91
C GLU A 4 31.97 -3.75 -1.64
N GLY A 5 32.46 -3.28 -0.49
CA GLY A 5 31.78 -3.45 0.78
C GLY A 5 30.67 -2.41 0.90
N GLU A 6 29.42 -2.79 0.73
CA GLU A 6 28.27 -1.94 1.06
C GLU A 6 27.98 -2.03 2.56
N ILE A 7 27.91 -0.87 3.22
CA ILE A 7 27.55 -0.76 4.65
C ILE A 7 26.13 -0.22 4.71
N GLY A 8 25.20 -1.02 5.21
CA GLY A 8 23.84 -0.64 5.52
C GLY A 8 23.55 -0.71 7.02
N GLY A 9 22.49 -0.06 7.45
CA GLY A 9 22.09 -0.10 8.85
C GLY A 9 20.63 0.28 9.06
N ASP A 10 20.01 -0.38 10.04
CA ASP A 10 18.63 -0.13 10.46
C ASP A 10 18.61 0.30 11.92
N VAL A 11 17.81 1.32 12.22
CA VAL A 11 17.59 1.81 13.57
C VAL A 11 16.09 1.82 13.86
N LYS A 12 15.69 1.11 14.90
CA LYS A 12 14.33 1.07 15.37
C LYS A 12 14.20 1.74 16.74
N TYR A 13 13.27 2.66 16.85
CA TYR A 13 13.02 3.42 18.06
C TYR A 13 11.54 3.45 18.44
N ALA A 14 11.19 2.93 19.60
CA ALA A 14 9.85 3.02 20.18
C ALA A 14 9.65 4.42 20.80
N ILE A 15 8.93 5.29 20.10
CA ILE A 15 8.59 6.64 20.59
C ILE A 15 7.64 6.53 21.78
N THR A 16 6.65 5.65 21.66
CA THR A 16 5.75 5.24 22.75
C THR A 16 5.57 3.72 22.70
N PRO A 17 4.93 3.08 23.69
CA PRO A 17 4.66 1.64 23.64
C PRO A 17 3.86 1.19 22.40
N ASN A 18 3.15 2.12 21.77
CA ASN A 18 2.27 1.82 20.63
C ASN A 18 2.65 2.57 19.35
N LEU A 19 3.77 3.30 19.32
CA LEU A 19 4.24 4.07 18.16
C LEU A 19 5.73 3.86 17.97
N THR A 20 6.10 3.31 16.82
CA THR A 20 7.47 2.94 16.47
C THR A 20 7.94 3.70 15.24
N ALA A 21 9.15 4.22 15.30
CA ALA A 21 9.87 4.76 14.17
C ALA A 21 10.99 3.81 13.76
N ASP A 22 11.11 3.54 12.47
CA ASP A 22 12.15 2.74 11.86
C ASP A 22 12.88 3.61 10.83
N LEU A 23 14.20 3.62 10.87
CA LEU A 23 15.05 4.31 9.92
C LEU A 23 15.98 3.27 9.29
N THR A 24 16.13 3.35 7.97
CA THR A 24 17.00 2.47 7.21
C THR A 24 17.89 3.28 6.28
N VAL A 25 19.15 2.87 6.16
CA VAL A 25 20.13 3.50 5.26
C VAL A 25 20.90 2.38 4.54
N ASN A 26 20.97 2.50 3.22
CA ASN A 26 21.69 1.57 2.34
C ASN A 26 21.33 0.10 2.62
N THR A 27 20.04 -0.18 2.69
CA THR A 27 19.56 -1.51 3.07
C THR A 27 19.70 -2.45 1.89
N ASP A 28 20.47 -3.48 2.08
CA ASP A 28 20.56 -4.59 1.14
C ASP A 28 19.29 -5.46 1.26
N PHE A 29 18.37 -5.27 0.34
CA PHE A 29 17.24 -6.18 0.14
C PHE A 29 17.59 -7.31 -0.84
N ALA A 30 18.86 -7.68 -0.95
CA ALA A 30 19.35 -8.74 -1.85
C ALA A 30 18.70 -10.11 -1.63
N GLN A 31 18.01 -10.29 -0.50
CA GLN A 31 17.20 -11.48 -0.22
C GLN A 31 15.78 -11.42 -0.80
N VAL A 32 15.49 -10.50 -1.70
CA VAL A 32 14.26 -10.61 -2.49
C VAL A 32 14.47 -11.75 -3.48
N GLU A 33 14.08 -12.95 -3.08
CA GLU A 33 13.97 -14.08 -4.02
C GLU A 33 13.21 -13.58 -5.24
N VAL A 34 13.80 -13.80 -6.42
CA VAL A 34 13.16 -13.55 -7.70
C VAL A 34 11.81 -14.27 -7.64
N ASP A 35 10.72 -13.51 -7.76
CA ASP A 35 9.39 -14.10 -7.77
C ASP A 35 9.35 -15.18 -8.86
N GLU A 36 8.79 -16.33 -8.54
CA GLU A 36 8.59 -17.39 -9.53
C GLU A 36 7.81 -16.80 -10.71
N GLN A 37 8.35 -16.96 -11.91
CA GLN A 37 7.68 -16.50 -13.12
C GLN A 37 6.35 -17.22 -13.26
N GLN A 38 5.27 -16.56 -12.86
CA GLN A 38 3.92 -17.05 -13.09
C GLN A 38 3.38 -16.46 -14.39
N VAL A 39 2.89 -17.32 -15.27
CA VAL A 39 2.20 -16.88 -16.48
C VAL A 39 0.86 -16.30 -16.05
N ASN A 40 0.73 -14.99 -16.13
CA ASN A 40 -0.54 -14.32 -15.84
C ASN A 40 -1.51 -14.51 -17.00
N LEU A 41 -2.44 -15.44 -16.86
CA LEU A 41 -3.52 -15.70 -17.82
C LEU A 41 -4.76 -14.82 -17.56
N THR A 42 -4.69 -13.94 -16.54
CA THR A 42 -5.78 -13.02 -16.19
C THR A 42 -5.42 -11.60 -16.57
N ARG A 43 -6.41 -10.73 -16.71
CA ARG A 43 -6.23 -9.29 -16.93
C ARG A 43 -5.89 -8.50 -15.65
N PHE A 44 -5.78 -9.18 -14.51
CA PHE A 44 -5.48 -8.57 -13.22
C PHE A 44 -3.99 -8.67 -12.90
N SER A 45 -3.43 -7.65 -12.27
CA SER A 45 -2.04 -7.67 -11.81
C SER A 45 -1.84 -8.76 -10.76
N LEU A 46 -0.75 -9.53 -10.89
CA LEU A 46 -0.36 -10.48 -9.85
C LEU A 46 0.23 -9.72 -8.66
N PHE A 47 -0.27 -10.02 -7.48
CA PHE A 47 0.25 -9.48 -6.22
C PHE A 47 1.01 -10.58 -5.48
N PHE A 48 2.32 -10.43 -5.38
CA PHE A 48 3.18 -11.33 -4.61
C PHE A 48 3.22 -10.90 -3.14
N PRO A 49 3.32 -11.83 -2.20
CA PRO A 49 3.45 -11.50 -0.78
C PRO A 49 4.76 -10.73 -0.52
N GLU A 50 4.70 -9.73 0.34
CA GLU A 50 5.90 -9.03 0.81
C GLU A 50 6.72 -9.95 1.71
N LYS A 51 8.04 -9.97 1.53
CA LYS A 51 8.98 -10.80 2.30
C LYS A 51 10.01 -9.97 3.07
N ARG A 52 10.15 -8.67 2.76
CA ARG A 52 11.13 -7.79 3.39
C ARG A 52 10.64 -7.32 4.75
N ASP A 53 11.41 -7.55 5.80
CA ASP A 53 11.05 -7.27 7.19
C ASP A 53 10.63 -5.83 7.43
N PHE A 54 11.32 -4.87 6.80
CA PHE A 54 10.97 -3.45 6.88
C PHE A 54 9.52 -3.16 6.48
N PHE A 55 8.97 -3.86 5.48
CA PHE A 55 7.59 -3.65 5.01
C PHE A 55 6.57 -4.56 5.70
N LEU A 56 7.00 -5.68 6.27
CA LEU A 56 6.11 -6.63 6.95
C LEU A 56 5.56 -6.08 8.26
N GLU A 57 6.42 -5.41 9.03
CA GLU A 57 6.03 -4.88 10.31
C GLU A 57 5.07 -3.70 10.17
N GLY A 58 3.96 -3.75 10.89
CA GLY A 58 2.92 -2.71 10.82
C GLY A 58 2.18 -2.60 9.48
N ARG A 59 2.32 -3.60 8.59
CA ARG A 59 1.72 -3.61 7.24
C ARG A 59 0.24 -3.28 7.25
N GLY A 60 -0.53 -3.83 8.20
CA GLY A 60 -1.97 -3.56 8.31
C GLY A 60 -2.34 -2.10 8.55
N THR A 61 -1.37 -1.26 8.98
CA THR A 61 -1.59 0.18 9.12
C THR A 61 -1.80 0.85 7.76
N PHE A 62 -1.14 0.34 6.71
CA PHE A 62 -1.21 0.89 5.34
C PHE A 62 -2.30 0.25 4.47
N ASP A 63 -3.14 -0.62 5.01
CA ASP A 63 -4.27 -1.17 4.27
C ASP A 63 -5.29 -0.08 3.97
N PHE A 64 -5.75 -0.01 2.72
CA PHE A 64 -6.78 0.91 2.24
C PHE A 64 -7.96 0.13 1.68
N ALA A 65 -9.19 0.54 2.00
CA ALA A 65 -10.45 -0.04 1.51
C ALA A 65 -10.65 -1.54 1.80
N ARG A 66 -9.68 -2.19 2.44
CA ARG A 66 -9.79 -3.58 2.90
C ARG A 66 -10.30 -3.56 4.33
N GLY A 67 -11.44 -4.13 4.57
CA GLY A 67 -11.83 -4.53 5.92
C GLY A 67 -10.71 -5.41 6.45
N GLY A 68 -10.12 -5.04 7.61
CA GLY A 68 -8.86 -5.57 8.12
C GLY A 68 -8.63 -7.05 7.80
N SER A 69 -7.42 -7.37 7.43
CA SER A 69 -6.93 -8.73 7.12
C SER A 69 -6.94 -9.68 8.33
N GLY A 70 -7.82 -9.42 9.30
CA GLY A 70 -8.06 -10.23 10.48
C GLY A 70 -9.26 -11.12 10.25
N GLU A 71 -9.03 -12.41 10.21
CA GLU A 71 -9.91 -13.54 10.63
C GLU A 71 -11.35 -13.65 10.07
N PHE A 72 -11.91 -12.62 9.44
CA PHE A 72 -13.16 -12.74 8.69
C PHE A 72 -12.84 -12.81 7.20
N GLY A 73 -12.73 -14.05 6.74
CA GLY A 73 -12.26 -14.51 5.47
C GLY A 73 -12.56 -13.60 4.27
N GLY A 74 -11.52 -13.25 3.57
CA GLY A 74 -11.42 -13.21 2.13
C GLY A 74 -12.64 -12.79 1.36
N PHE A 75 -13.18 -11.60 1.61
CA PHE A 75 -14.12 -11.03 0.67
C PHE A 75 -13.31 -10.42 -0.47
N GLY A 76 -13.32 -11.09 -1.62
CA GLY A 76 -13.08 -10.59 -2.96
C GLY A 76 -12.01 -9.50 -3.12
N ALA A 77 -10.80 -9.72 -2.65
CA ALA A 77 -9.71 -8.75 -2.74
C ALA A 77 -9.15 -8.61 -4.16
N SER A 78 -9.67 -9.31 -5.14
CA SER A 78 -9.09 -9.34 -6.48
C SER A 78 -9.40 -8.09 -7.32
N ASP A 79 -10.52 -7.43 -7.09
CA ASP A 79 -10.99 -6.35 -7.96
C ASP A 79 -10.79 -4.94 -7.37
N THR A 80 -10.54 -4.82 -6.05
CA THR A 80 -10.31 -3.54 -5.41
C THR A 80 -8.88 -3.06 -5.65
N PRO A 81 -8.66 -1.88 -6.26
CA PRO A 81 -7.33 -1.34 -6.50
C PRO A 81 -6.57 -1.08 -5.19
N ASN A 82 -5.28 -1.42 -5.16
CA ASN A 82 -4.40 -1.07 -4.07
C ASN A 82 -3.80 0.32 -4.28
N LEU A 83 -4.02 1.26 -3.33
CA LEU A 83 -3.35 2.55 -3.36
C LEU A 83 -1.86 2.44 -3.00
N PHE A 84 -1.51 1.44 -2.20
CA PHE A 84 -0.14 1.18 -1.78
C PHE A 84 0.18 -0.31 -1.88
N TYR A 85 1.28 -0.61 -2.56
CA TYR A 85 1.82 -1.96 -2.68
C TYR A 85 3.34 -1.92 -2.53
N SER A 86 3.84 -2.30 -1.36
CA SER A 86 5.25 -2.18 -0.94
C SER A 86 6.26 -2.73 -1.96
N ARG A 87 5.91 -3.79 -2.70
CA ARG A 87 6.80 -4.39 -3.70
C ARG A 87 7.02 -3.55 -4.97
N ARG A 88 6.30 -2.44 -5.13
CA ARG A 88 6.65 -1.44 -6.15
C ARG A 88 7.85 -0.59 -5.76
N ILE A 89 8.22 -0.58 -4.47
CA ILE A 89 9.38 0.16 -3.96
C ILE A 89 10.60 -0.76 -3.96
N GLY A 90 11.66 -0.34 -4.63
CA GLY A 90 12.91 -1.10 -4.72
C GLY A 90 12.87 -2.29 -5.67
N LEU A 91 11.84 -2.39 -6.52
CA LEU A 91 11.73 -3.42 -7.56
C LEU A 91 11.22 -2.77 -8.87
N ASN A 92 11.88 -3.07 -9.98
CA ASN A 92 11.43 -2.66 -11.31
C ASN A 92 11.60 -3.83 -12.30
N SER A 93 10.48 -4.35 -12.81
CA SER A 93 10.47 -5.43 -13.81
C SER A 93 11.33 -6.65 -13.44
N GLY A 94 11.34 -7.03 -12.15
CA GLY A 94 12.14 -8.15 -11.63
C GLY A 94 13.58 -7.80 -11.23
N SER A 95 14.03 -6.56 -11.49
CA SER A 95 15.33 -6.08 -11.04
C SER A 95 15.23 -5.40 -9.69
N VAL A 96 16.18 -5.66 -8.80
CA VAL A 96 16.28 -5.00 -7.49
C VAL A 96 16.86 -3.60 -7.69
N ILE A 97 16.19 -2.59 -7.15
CA ILE A 97 16.64 -1.20 -7.12
C ILE A 97 17.05 -0.86 -5.69
N PRO A 98 18.32 -0.48 -5.45
CA PRO A 98 18.79 -0.18 -4.10
C PRO A 98 17.99 0.94 -3.43
N ILE A 99 17.72 0.79 -2.13
CA ILE A 99 17.11 1.83 -1.31
C ILE A 99 18.22 2.54 -0.54
N ASN A 100 18.48 3.80 -0.89
CA ASN A 100 19.55 4.60 -0.28
C ASN A 100 19.24 4.94 1.17
N ALA A 101 18.00 5.37 1.43
CA ALA A 101 17.57 5.72 2.77
C ALA A 101 16.04 5.68 2.86
N GLY A 102 15.53 5.46 4.05
CA GLY A 102 14.12 5.52 4.30
C GLY A 102 13.76 5.63 5.76
N GLY A 103 12.51 5.98 6.00
CA GLY A 103 11.96 6.02 7.33
C GLY A 103 10.49 5.64 7.32
N ARG A 104 10.09 5.02 8.41
CA ARG A 104 8.70 4.62 8.66
C ARG A 104 8.31 4.96 10.08
N LEU A 105 7.11 5.47 10.25
CA LEU A 105 6.46 5.68 11.53
C LEU A 105 5.13 4.95 11.52
N THR A 106 4.93 3.99 12.39
CA THR A 106 3.69 3.21 12.48
C THR A 106 3.25 3.04 13.91
N GLY A 107 1.95 3.07 14.14
CA GLY A 107 1.40 2.78 15.45
C GLY A 107 0.04 3.40 15.72
N LYS A 108 -0.33 3.41 17.00
CA LYS A 108 -1.61 3.96 17.47
C LYS A 108 -1.39 5.08 18.48
N LEU A 109 -2.17 6.14 18.33
CA LEU A 109 -2.25 7.26 19.27
C LEU A 109 -3.72 7.51 19.62
N GLY A 110 -4.14 6.98 20.76
CA GLY A 110 -5.56 6.95 21.14
C GLY A 110 -6.41 6.22 20.09
N PRO A 111 -7.48 6.82 19.56
CA PRO A 111 -8.33 6.20 18.55
C PRO A 111 -7.75 6.24 17.12
N TYR A 112 -6.57 6.83 16.95
CA TYR A 112 -5.94 7.00 15.64
C TYR A 112 -4.87 5.94 15.41
N ALA A 113 -4.92 5.28 14.24
CA ALA A 113 -3.79 4.54 13.70
C ALA A 113 -3.08 5.42 12.66
N ILE A 114 -1.77 5.52 12.78
CA ILE A 114 -0.92 6.42 11.97
C ILE A 114 0.11 5.57 11.25
N GLY A 115 0.22 5.78 9.94
CA GLY A 115 1.27 5.24 9.10
C GLY A 115 1.89 6.36 8.27
N LEU A 116 3.19 6.56 8.42
CA LEU A 116 4.00 7.44 7.58
C LEU A 116 5.16 6.63 7.06
N MET A 117 5.49 6.80 5.79
CA MET A 117 6.65 6.15 5.17
C MET A 117 7.23 7.08 4.11
N ASN A 118 8.54 7.21 4.10
CA ASN A 118 9.27 7.87 3.03
C ASN A 118 10.52 7.06 2.71
N LEU A 119 10.73 6.75 1.43
CA LEU A 119 11.84 5.94 0.94
C LEU A 119 12.42 6.58 -0.32
N GLN A 120 13.75 6.60 -0.39
CA GLN A 120 14.50 7.07 -1.54
C GLN A 120 15.25 5.90 -2.18
N THR A 121 14.92 5.59 -3.43
CA THR A 121 15.67 4.59 -4.21
C THR A 121 16.79 5.25 -5.00
N ALA A 122 17.84 4.50 -5.26
CA ALA A 122 18.88 4.89 -6.20
C ALA A 122 18.34 4.98 -7.63
N GLY A 123 19.08 5.62 -8.49
CA GLY A 123 18.95 5.45 -9.94
C GLY A 123 19.76 4.23 -10.38
N GLU A 124 19.22 3.41 -11.25
CA GLU A 124 19.88 2.21 -11.74
C GLU A 124 19.97 2.24 -13.27
N ALA A 125 21.19 2.39 -13.77
CA ALA A 125 21.43 2.53 -15.23
C ALA A 125 21.10 1.25 -15.99
N SER A 126 21.32 0.08 -15.39
CA SER A 126 21.07 -1.23 -16.01
C SER A 126 19.59 -1.47 -16.30
N SER A 127 18.71 -0.96 -15.45
CA SER A 127 17.24 -1.03 -15.60
C SER A 127 16.62 0.27 -16.13
N SER A 128 17.44 1.28 -16.51
CA SER A 128 16.99 2.61 -16.93
C SER A 128 16.04 3.27 -15.93
N THR A 129 16.24 3.00 -14.64
CA THR A 129 15.37 3.49 -13.56
C THR A 129 15.97 4.76 -12.96
N SER A 130 15.17 5.83 -12.89
CA SER A 130 15.57 7.07 -12.24
C SER A 130 15.46 6.95 -10.72
N ALA A 131 16.35 7.65 -10.00
CA ALA A 131 16.22 7.81 -8.55
C ALA A 131 14.84 8.35 -8.20
N THR A 132 14.12 7.64 -7.34
CA THR A 132 12.70 7.91 -7.09
C THR A 132 12.44 8.00 -5.58
N ASN A 133 11.69 9.01 -5.16
CA ASN A 133 11.18 9.14 -3.80
C ASN A 133 9.75 8.62 -3.73
N PHE A 134 9.49 7.81 -2.72
CA PHE A 134 8.18 7.27 -2.39
C PHE A 134 7.73 7.80 -1.05
N THR A 135 6.55 8.37 -0.99
CA THR A 135 5.93 8.83 0.27
C THR A 135 4.56 8.20 0.42
N VAL A 136 4.26 7.70 1.60
CA VAL A 136 2.96 7.14 1.96
C VAL A 136 2.52 7.75 3.29
N VAL A 137 1.30 8.24 3.32
CA VAL A 137 0.65 8.78 4.52
C VAL A 137 -0.68 8.07 4.71
N ARG A 138 -0.88 7.48 5.86
CA ARG A 138 -2.13 6.83 6.26
C ARG A 138 -2.57 7.34 7.62
N LEU A 139 -3.81 7.78 7.73
CA LEU A 139 -4.46 8.09 9.00
C LEU A 139 -5.79 7.37 9.04
N LYS A 140 -5.98 6.53 10.04
CA LYS A 140 -7.23 5.82 10.29
C LYS A 140 -7.73 6.15 11.69
N ARG A 141 -9.03 6.32 11.84
CA ARG A 141 -9.67 6.57 13.13
C ARG A 141 -10.74 5.52 13.39
N ASP A 142 -10.65 4.89 14.56
CA ASP A 142 -11.71 4.05 15.06
C ASP A 142 -12.89 4.93 15.47
N VAL A 143 -14.06 4.68 14.89
CA VAL A 143 -15.33 5.38 15.14
C VAL A 143 -16.39 4.35 15.52
N LEU A 144 -17.26 4.70 16.43
CA LEU A 144 -18.31 3.77 16.92
C LEU A 144 -17.71 2.44 17.42
N ARG A 145 -18.58 1.42 17.61
CA ARG A 145 -18.12 0.07 17.93
C ARG A 145 -17.77 -0.69 16.66
N ARG A 146 -16.50 -1.12 16.50
CA ARG A 146 -16.00 -1.91 15.37
C ARG A 146 -16.18 -1.24 13.99
N SER A 147 -16.12 0.07 13.95
CA SER A 147 -16.16 0.84 12.71
C SER A 147 -14.93 1.72 12.63
N ALA A 148 -14.47 2.01 11.42
CA ALA A 148 -13.32 2.86 11.21
C ALA A 148 -13.47 3.67 9.93
N VAL A 149 -12.91 4.87 9.94
CA VAL A 149 -12.76 5.72 8.75
C VAL A 149 -11.29 6.08 8.59
N GLY A 150 -10.84 6.26 7.37
CA GLY A 150 -9.45 6.57 7.11
C GLY A 150 -9.24 7.39 5.85
N VAL A 151 -8.04 7.98 5.78
CA VAL A 151 -7.54 8.67 4.59
C VAL A 151 -6.14 8.18 4.28
N MET A 152 -5.81 8.12 3.01
CA MET A 152 -4.50 7.72 2.52
C MET A 152 -4.05 8.66 1.41
N ALA A 153 -2.76 8.94 1.38
CA ALA A 153 -2.11 9.62 0.27
C ALA A 153 -0.78 8.95 -0.02
N THR A 154 -0.47 8.81 -1.31
CA THR A 154 0.81 8.28 -1.78
C THR A 154 1.38 9.22 -2.82
N ASN A 155 2.70 9.32 -2.88
CA ASN A 155 3.42 10.08 -3.89
C ASN A 155 4.63 9.30 -4.39
N ARG A 156 4.78 9.26 -5.70
CA ARG A 156 5.97 8.79 -6.40
C ARG A 156 6.54 9.95 -7.20
N SER A 157 7.78 10.34 -6.91
CA SER A 157 8.40 11.53 -7.49
C SER A 157 8.75 11.39 -8.99
N VAL A 158 8.91 10.16 -9.48
CA VAL A 158 9.10 9.85 -10.90
C VAL A 158 8.06 8.81 -11.29
N ALA A 159 7.09 9.19 -12.11
CA ALA A 159 6.05 8.28 -12.57
C ALA A 159 6.63 7.08 -13.35
N THR A 160 5.87 6.00 -13.47
CA THR A 160 6.30 4.79 -14.21
C THR A 160 6.61 5.07 -15.68
N SER A 161 6.09 6.16 -16.25
CA SER A 161 6.45 6.67 -17.58
C SER A 161 7.88 7.22 -17.68
N GLY A 162 8.61 7.32 -16.55
CA GLY A 162 9.96 7.86 -16.46
C GLY A 162 10.04 9.38 -16.29
N THR A 163 8.93 10.10 -16.35
CA THR A 163 8.87 11.56 -16.19
C THR A 163 7.64 12.00 -15.40
N GLY A 164 7.76 13.12 -14.71
CA GLY A 164 6.69 13.69 -13.90
C GLY A 164 6.42 12.91 -12.63
N THR A 165 5.31 13.18 -11.97
CA THR A 165 4.93 12.61 -10.66
C THR A 165 3.64 11.81 -10.76
N ASN A 166 3.46 10.86 -9.84
CA ASN A 166 2.18 10.22 -9.60
C ASN A 166 1.78 10.43 -8.14
N VAL A 167 0.60 10.97 -7.92
CA VAL A 167 0.00 11.15 -6.60
C VAL A 167 -1.31 10.37 -6.58
N ALA A 168 -1.50 9.52 -5.57
CA ALA A 168 -2.80 8.90 -5.31
C ALA A 168 -3.29 9.29 -3.92
N TYR A 169 -4.58 9.54 -3.77
CA TYR A 169 -5.19 9.83 -2.49
C TYR A 169 -6.63 9.35 -2.44
N GLY A 170 -7.10 9.08 -1.22
CA GLY A 170 -8.45 8.60 -1.04
C GLY A 170 -8.88 8.55 0.41
N ALA A 171 -10.16 8.24 0.59
CA ALA A 171 -10.79 8.01 1.88
C ALA A 171 -11.53 6.68 1.86
N ASP A 172 -11.54 5.98 2.97
CA ASP A 172 -12.22 4.70 3.13
C ASP A 172 -12.96 4.61 4.46
N GLY A 173 -13.94 3.74 4.51
CA GLY A 173 -14.71 3.48 5.73
C GLY A 173 -15.22 2.05 5.78
N THR A 174 -15.20 1.49 6.97
CA THR A 174 -15.83 0.20 7.28
C THR A 174 -16.71 0.36 8.50
N PHE A 175 -17.96 -0.04 8.38
CA PHE A 175 -18.99 0.18 9.39
C PHE A 175 -19.67 -1.14 9.72
N LEU A 176 -19.58 -1.57 10.98
CA LEU A 176 -20.41 -2.65 11.50
C LEU A 176 -21.75 -2.07 11.99
N LEU A 177 -22.75 -2.11 11.11
CA LEU A 177 -24.05 -1.50 11.37
C LEU A 177 -24.86 -2.32 12.37
N THR A 178 -24.80 -3.66 12.25
CA THR A 178 -25.36 -4.62 13.19
C THR A 178 -24.40 -5.79 13.36
N GLN A 179 -24.73 -6.77 14.19
CA GLN A 179 -23.91 -7.99 14.33
C GLN A 179 -23.80 -8.79 13.02
N ALA A 180 -24.81 -8.66 12.15
CA ALA A 180 -24.90 -9.38 10.89
C ALA A 180 -24.71 -8.51 9.65
N LEU A 181 -24.64 -7.17 9.78
CA LEU A 181 -24.57 -6.26 8.64
C LEU A 181 -23.32 -5.37 8.71
N THR A 182 -22.46 -5.52 7.71
CA THR A 182 -21.25 -4.70 7.52
C THR A 182 -21.39 -3.88 6.24
N ALA A 183 -20.99 -2.62 6.28
CA ALA A 183 -20.86 -1.74 5.12
C ALA A 183 -19.41 -1.32 4.95
N GLY A 184 -18.91 -1.40 3.73
CA GLY A 184 -17.60 -0.92 3.31
C GLY A 184 -17.73 0.09 2.17
N THR A 185 -16.91 1.13 2.17
CA THR A 185 -16.88 2.11 1.08
C THR A 185 -15.49 2.72 0.96
N TYR A 186 -15.13 3.11 -0.25
CA TYR A 186 -14.02 4.03 -0.48
C TYR A 186 -14.27 4.93 -1.69
N TRP A 187 -13.52 6.00 -1.73
CA TRP A 187 -13.28 6.84 -2.89
C TRP A 187 -11.78 7.16 -2.97
N ALA A 188 -11.23 7.07 -4.17
CA ALA A 188 -9.83 7.37 -4.42
C ALA A 188 -9.65 8.06 -5.79
N ARG A 189 -8.56 8.81 -5.91
CA ARG A 189 -8.16 9.48 -7.14
C ARG A 189 -6.65 9.39 -7.34
N THR A 190 -6.23 9.27 -8.59
CA THR A 190 -4.83 9.39 -8.99
C THR A 190 -4.62 10.64 -9.86
N ALA A 191 -3.46 11.26 -9.70
CA ALA A 191 -3.03 12.39 -10.52
C ALA A 191 -1.63 12.08 -11.04
N THR A 192 -1.55 11.70 -12.31
CA THR A 192 -0.30 11.40 -13.01
C THR A 192 0.00 12.53 -13.99
N THR A 193 1.24 13.02 -13.99
CA THR A 193 1.66 14.09 -14.90
C THR A 193 1.38 13.71 -16.36
N GLY A 194 0.65 14.56 -17.08
CA GLY A 194 0.31 14.34 -18.49
C GLY A 194 -0.93 13.44 -18.72
N VAL A 195 -1.55 12.88 -17.68
CA VAL A 195 -2.77 12.08 -17.78
C VAL A 195 -3.94 12.87 -17.19
N ASN A 196 -5.06 12.96 -17.91
CA ASN A 196 -6.22 13.71 -17.47
C ASN A 196 -7.52 12.93 -17.68
N GLY A 197 -8.45 13.10 -16.73
CA GLY A 197 -9.79 12.54 -16.76
C GLY A 197 -9.84 11.04 -16.44
N ASP A 198 -10.99 10.56 -16.02
CA ASP A 198 -11.28 9.16 -15.67
C ASP A 198 -10.25 8.53 -14.73
N ASP A 199 -9.82 9.32 -13.74
CA ASP A 199 -8.71 9.05 -12.80
C ASP A 199 -9.21 8.70 -11.39
N GLN A 200 -10.49 8.33 -11.25
CA GLN A 200 -11.13 8.05 -9.97
C GLN A 200 -11.51 6.57 -9.85
N SER A 201 -11.57 6.10 -8.62
CA SER A 201 -12.14 4.80 -8.28
C SER A 201 -12.96 4.91 -7.01
N TYR A 202 -14.11 4.22 -6.98
CA TYR A 202 -14.97 4.19 -5.80
C TYR A 202 -15.74 2.88 -5.70
N GLN A 203 -16.04 2.49 -4.46
CA GLN A 203 -16.75 1.26 -4.14
C GLN A 203 -17.74 1.51 -3.00
N GLY A 204 -18.86 0.86 -3.11
CA GLY A 204 -19.82 0.66 -2.02
C GLY A 204 -20.15 -0.82 -1.90
N ARG A 205 -20.07 -1.36 -0.69
CA ARG A 205 -20.32 -2.76 -0.41
C ARG A 205 -21.16 -2.93 0.83
N LEU A 206 -22.12 -3.84 0.79
CA LEU A 206 -22.93 -4.28 1.92
C LEU A 206 -22.85 -5.80 2.04
N ASP A 207 -22.52 -6.29 3.22
CA ASP A 207 -22.45 -7.70 3.53
C ASP A 207 -23.39 -7.99 4.70
N TYR A 208 -24.40 -8.79 4.43
CA TYR A 208 -25.30 -9.34 5.45
C TYR A 208 -24.99 -10.81 5.64
N SER A 209 -24.60 -11.20 6.84
CA SER A 209 -24.28 -12.59 7.20
C SER A 209 -24.97 -12.94 8.51
N ALA A 210 -26.04 -13.69 8.45
CA ALA A 210 -26.79 -14.24 9.58
C ALA A 210 -26.80 -15.77 9.53
N ASP A 211 -27.25 -16.42 10.60
CA ASP A 211 -27.19 -17.88 10.76
C ASP A 211 -27.83 -18.69 9.63
N ARG A 212 -28.87 -18.15 9.00
CA ARG A 212 -29.65 -18.85 7.95
C ARG A 212 -29.48 -18.26 6.57
N TYR A 213 -29.18 -16.98 6.47
CA TYR A 213 -29.15 -16.26 5.21
C TYR A 213 -27.94 -15.34 5.15
N GLY A 214 -27.28 -15.30 3.99
CA GLY A 214 -26.26 -14.34 3.64
C GLY A 214 -26.66 -13.61 2.36
N ALA A 215 -26.38 -12.34 2.29
CA ALA A 215 -26.57 -11.51 1.10
C ALA A 215 -25.43 -10.52 0.97
N GLN A 216 -24.98 -10.30 -0.25
CA GLN A 216 -23.94 -9.34 -0.56
C GLN A 216 -24.39 -8.46 -1.72
N ALA A 217 -24.17 -7.17 -1.59
CA ALA A 217 -24.34 -6.20 -2.69
C ALA A 217 -23.05 -5.39 -2.80
N GLU A 218 -22.54 -5.25 -4.01
CA GLU A 218 -21.32 -4.51 -4.29
C GLU A 218 -21.48 -3.70 -5.56
N PHE A 219 -20.96 -2.47 -5.52
CA PHE A 219 -20.79 -1.60 -6.66
C PHE A 219 -19.35 -1.10 -6.69
N LEU A 220 -18.62 -1.36 -7.77
CA LEU A 220 -17.25 -0.93 -7.99
C LEU A 220 -17.15 -0.20 -9.32
N SER A 221 -16.52 0.97 -9.30
CA SER A 221 -16.14 1.72 -10.50
C SER A 221 -14.66 2.06 -10.44
N VAL A 222 -13.95 1.77 -11.52
CA VAL A 222 -12.53 2.07 -11.68
C VAL A 222 -12.34 2.79 -13.01
N GLY A 223 -11.87 4.03 -12.95
CA GLY A 223 -11.57 4.82 -14.13
C GLY A 223 -10.43 4.25 -14.94
N SER A 224 -10.43 4.46 -16.24
CA SER A 224 -9.42 3.93 -17.17
C SER A 224 -8.00 4.48 -16.91
N ASN A 225 -7.93 5.69 -16.34
CA ASN A 225 -6.69 6.38 -15.99
C ASN A 225 -6.39 6.33 -14.47
N PHE A 226 -7.13 5.52 -13.72
CA PHE A 226 -6.85 5.30 -12.31
C PHE A 226 -5.68 4.32 -12.16
N ASP A 227 -4.49 4.86 -11.86
CA ASP A 227 -3.23 4.11 -11.75
C ASP A 227 -2.41 4.58 -10.54
N PRO A 228 -2.65 4.03 -9.33
CA PRO A 228 -1.78 4.28 -8.18
C PRO A 228 -0.44 3.55 -8.39
N GLN A 229 0.69 4.29 -8.28
CA GLN A 229 2.03 3.79 -8.64
C GLN A 229 2.97 3.58 -7.44
N VAL A 230 2.44 3.58 -6.21
CA VAL A 230 3.22 3.33 -4.98
C VAL A 230 2.80 2.03 -4.32
#